data_1e46e0230111154ce78c7c68964ea000
#
_entry.id   1e46e0230111154ce78c7c68964ea000
#
_cell.length_a   1.000
_cell.length_b   1.000
_cell.length_c   1.000
_cell.angle_alpha   90.00
_cell.angle_beta   90.00
_cell.angle_gamma   90.00
#
_symmetry.space_group_name_H-M   'P 1'
#
loop_
_entity.id
_entity.type
_entity.pdbx_description
1 polymer ?
#
loop_
_entity_poly.entity_id
_entity_poly.type
_entity_poly.pdbx_seq_one_letter_code
_entity_poly.pdbx_strand_id
1 'polypeptide(L)'
;MKNETLKKYLIIVANVLLAGFILATLAAAGLVAYYISSAPALTEKALTATTSSKIYDKDGGLIADLGAEKRSNAKTQEIPTDLVNAIVAIEDQRFFNHRGVDVIRIAGAFLNNLTSGGLQGGSTLDQQFIKLTYFSTSTEDQTLKRKIQEAWLAMQLERRYTKQEILTYYVNKVYMSNGNYGMKTAASAYYGKELKDLSIAQAALLAGMPQAPNQYDPYTQPEAAQRRRDIVLGEMLDEKYITKEQYDTAIATPVTDGLQPLKNTAAYPLYMDNYLKEVIEEVEEKTGYNLLTTGMSVYTNVDSAAQQQLWNIYNTDEFVYYPDNIFQVASTIVDVSNGKVIAQLGARNQATNVSFGVNQAVETNRDFGSTMKPITDYAPALKNGVYTSTADTIVDGPYNY
;
A
#
# COMPACT_ATOMS: atom_id res chain seq x y z
N MET A 1 32.48 -13.80 -59.21
CA MET A 1 32.52 -14.93 -58.26
C MET A 1 32.44 -14.50 -56.79
N LYS A 2 33.28 -13.59 -56.24
CA LYS A 2 33.21 -13.18 -54.82
C LYS A 2 31.84 -12.58 -54.36
N ASN A 3 31.15 -11.80 -55.17
CA ASN A 3 29.88 -11.15 -54.84
C ASN A 3 28.69 -12.15 -54.72
N GLU A 4 28.66 -13.19 -55.52
CA GLU A 4 27.61 -14.21 -55.46
C GLU A 4 27.70 -15.10 -54.24
N THR A 5 28.91 -15.44 -53.85
CA THR A 5 29.17 -16.23 -52.64
C THR A 5 28.82 -15.43 -51.39
N LEU A 6 29.16 -14.13 -51.32
CA LEU A 6 28.78 -13.23 -50.24
C LEU A 6 27.25 -13.07 -50.09
N LYS A 7 26.54 -12.91 -51.23
CA LYS A 7 25.06 -12.84 -51.22
C LYS A 7 24.44 -14.12 -50.67
N LYS A 8 24.97 -15.31 -51.01
CA LYS A 8 24.49 -16.60 -50.48
C LYS A 8 24.67 -16.68 -48.98
N TYR A 9 25.83 -16.28 -48.45
CA TYR A 9 26.08 -16.27 -46.99
C TYR A 9 25.15 -15.29 -46.25
N LEU A 10 24.95 -14.10 -46.81
CA LEU A 10 24.01 -13.10 -46.24
C LEU A 10 22.55 -13.62 -46.17
N ILE A 11 22.09 -14.33 -47.24
CA ILE A 11 20.78 -14.95 -47.23
C ILE A 11 20.69 -16.07 -46.19
N ILE A 12 21.70 -16.92 -46.03
CA ILE A 12 21.71 -17.96 -45.01
C ILE A 12 21.68 -17.34 -43.62
N VAL A 13 22.47 -16.34 -43.34
CA VAL A 13 22.47 -15.63 -42.04
C VAL A 13 21.12 -14.98 -41.77
N ALA A 14 20.53 -14.29 -42.77
CA ALA A 14 19.21 -13.70 -42.62
C ALA A 14 18.12 -14.76 -42.32
N ASN A 15 18.15 -15.91 -43.01
CA ASN A 15 17.21 -17.00 -42.75
C ASN A 15 17.39 -17.62 -41.36
N VAL A 16 18.64 -17.79 -40.88
CA VAL A 16 18.92 -18.28 -39.52
C VAL A 16 18.42 -17.30 -38.47
N LEU A 17 18.65 -15.98 -38.66
CA LEU A 17 18.14 -14.95 -37.77
C LEU A 17 16.61 -14.91 -37.78
N LEU A 18 15.97 -15.03 -38.95
CA LEU A 18 14.53 -15.08 -39.06
C LEU A 18 13.93 -16.33 -38.36
N ALA A 19 14.53 -17.49 -38.57
CA ALA A 19 14.12 -18.73 -37.90
C ALA A 19 14.28 -18.61 -36.37
N GLY A 20 15.40 -18.05 -35.90
CA GLY A 20 15.62 -17.76 -34.47
C GLY A 20 14.57 -16.79 -33.91
N PHE A 21 14.24 -15.75 -34.66
CA PHE A 21 13.20 -14.79 -34.24
C PHE A 21 11.81 -15.45 -34.15
N ILE A 22 11.44 -16.29 -35.13
CA ILE A 22 10.18 -17.03 -35.14
C ILE A 22 10.11 -17.97 -33.92
N LEU A 23 11.16 -18.73 -33.67
CA LEU A 23 11.22 -19.64 -32.49
C LEU A 23 11.10 -18.88 -31.16
N ALA A 24 11.81 -17.75 -31.03
CA ALA A 24 11.72 -16.90 -29.85
C ALA A 24 10.28 -16.34 -29.66
N THR A 25 9.65 -15.91 -30.75
CA THR A 25 8.27 -15.41 -30.71
C THR A 25 7.26 -16.50 -30.30
N LEU A 26 7.43 -17.73 -30.86
CA LEU A 26 6.60 -18.87 -30.48
C LEU A 26 6.80 -19.27 -29.00
N ALA A 27 8.04 -19.27 -28.52
CA ALA A 27 8.34 -19.53 -27.12
C ALA A 27 7.73 -18.48 -26.19
N ALA A 28 7.83 -17.20 -26.56
CA ALA A 28 7.21 -16.10 -25.80
C ALA A 28 5.68 -16.20 -25.79
N ALA A 29 5.06 -16.52 -26.93
CA ALA A 29 3.61 -16.75 -27.03
C ALA A 29 3.16 -17.94 -26.16
N GLY A 30 3.92 -19.04 -26.17
CA GLY A 30 3.67 -20.19 -25.30
C GLY A 30 3.75 -19.86 -23.81
N LEU A 31 4.75 -19.07 -23.41
CA LEU A 31 4.91 -18.58 -22.04
C LEU A 31 3.75 -17.68 -21.61
N VAL A 32 3.33 -16.75 -22.48
CA VAL A 32 2.16 -15.88 -22.24
C VAL A 32 0.89 -16.74 -22.09
N ALA A 33 0.65 -17.72 -22.97
CA ALA A 33 -0.49 -18.61 -22.87
C ALA A 33 -0.47 -19.43 -21.58
N TYR A 34 0.70 -19.92 -21.15
CA TYR A 34 0.88 -20.60 -19.89
C TYR A 34 0.55 -19.73 -18.68
N TYR A 35 0.99 -18.45 -18.66
CA TYR A 35 0.66 -17.52 -17.59
C TYR A 35 -0.83 -17.18 -17.56
N ILE A 36 -1.45 -17.00 -18.72
CA ILE A 36 -2.91 -16.74 -18.83
C ILE A 36 -3.72 -17.95 -18.34
N SER A 37 -3.30 -19.17 -18.62
CA SER A 37 -4.03 -20.38 -18.18
C SER A 37 -4.13 -20.50 -16.66
N SER A 38 -3.22 -19.87 -15.92
CA SER A 38 -3.20 -19.84 -14.46
C SER A 38 -3.78 -18.53 -13.87
N ALA A 39 -4.37 -17.66 -14.69
CA ALA A 39 -5.00 -16.43 -14.21
C ALA A 39 -6.30 -16.76 -13.44
N PRO A 40 -6.61 -15.98 -12.37
CA PRO A 40 -7.88 -16.14 -11.66
C PRO A 40 -9.07 -15.86 -12.58
N ALA A 41 -10.23 -16.44 -12.26
CA ALA A 41 -11.45 -16.19 -13.01
C ALA A 41 -12.01 -14.80 -12.69
N LEU A 42 -12.36 -14.02 -13.72
CA LEU A 42 -13.04 -12.73 -13.54
C LEU A 42 -14.49 -12.98 -13.10
N THR A 43 -14.80 -12.70 -11.84
CA THR A 43 -16.14 -12.86 -11.26
C THR A 43 -16.70 -11.57 -10.73
N GLU A 44 -18.00 -11.33 -10.91
CA GLU A 44 -18.68 -10.13 -10.38
C GLU A 44 -18.55 -10.05 -8.85
N LYS A 45 -18.62 -11.20 -8.18
CA LYS A 45 -18.42 -11.29 -6.72
C LYS A 45 -17.07 -10.71 -6.29
N ALA A 46 -15.98 -10.98 -7.01
CA ALA A 46 -14.66 -10.44 -6.68
C ALA A 46 -14.55 -8.94 -6.99
N LEU A 47 -15.17 -8.47 -8.09
CA LEU A 47 -15.16 -7.07 -8.49
C LEU A 47 -15.91 -6.19 -7.47
N THR A 48 -17.05 -6.68 -6.98
CA THR A 48 -17.92 -5.97 -6.03
C THR A 48 -17.65 -6.31 -4.57
N ALA A 49 -16.81 -7.33 -4.30
CA ALA A 49 -16.54 -7.75 -2.93
C ALA A 49 -15.97 -6.60 -2.10
N THR A 50 -16.64 -6.33 -1.02
CA THR A 50 -16.08 -5.60 0.11
C THR A 50 -15.17 -6.58 0.84
N THR A 51 -13.88 -6.49 0.60
CA THR A 51 -12.92 -7.33 1.29
C THR A 51 -12.64 -6.75 2.66
N SER A 52 -13.03 -7.47 3.69
CA SER A 52 -12.74 -7.15 5.09
C SER A 52 -11.81 -8.24 5.62
N SER A 53 -10.69 -7.86 6.21
CA SER A 53 -9.82 -8.81 6.89
C SER A 53 -10.16 -8.84 8.37
N LYS A 54 -10.33 -10.05 8.89
CA LYS A 54 -10.63 -10.28 10.31
C LYS A 54 -9.38 -10.75 11.03
N ILE A 55 -9.06 -10.08 12.12
CA ILE A 55 -7.90 -10.41 12.95
C ILE A 55 -8.39 -10.90 14.30
N TYR A 56 -7.84 -12.02 14.73
CA TYR A 56 -8.21 -12.72 15.94
C TYR A 56 -7.04 -12.78 16.92
N ASP A 57 -7.33 -12.74 18.22
CA ASP A 57 -6.35 -12.93 19.28
C ASP A 57 -5.92 -14.40 19.44
N LYS A 58 -5.06 -14.66 20.44
CA LYS A 58 -4.54 -16.02 20.74
C LYS A 58 -5.62 -17.04 21.09
N ASP A 59 -6.78 -16.59 21.55
CA ASP A 59 -7.91 -17.42 21.99
C ASP A 59 -9.02 -17.50 20.91
N GLY A 60 -8.82 -16.87 19.76
CA GLY A 60 -9.78 -16.82 18.65
C GLY A 60 -10.84 -15.73 18.80
N GLY A 61 -10.68 -14.80 19.74
CA GLY A 61 -11.51 -13.62 19.90
C GLY A 61 -11.27 -12.62 18.74
N LEU A 62 -12.33 -12.07 18.16
CA LEU A 62 -12.21 -11.05 17.10
C LEU A 62 -11.71 -9.74 17.71
N ILE A 63 -10.55 -9.25 17.26
CA ILE A 63 -9.94 -7.99 17.73
C ILE A 63 -10.05 -6.86 16.72
N ALA A 64 -10.13 -7.18 15.43
CA ALA A 64 -10.30 -6.18 14.39
C ALA A 64 -11.03 -6.76 13.17
N ASP A 65 -11.85 -5.92 12.54
CA ASP A 65 -12.47 -6.18 11.23
C ASP A 65 -12.04 -5.04 10.27
N LEU A 66 -10.89 -5.24 9.62
CA LEU A 66 -10.26 -4.22 8.78
C LEU A 66 -10.99 -4.12 7.44
N GLY A 67 -11.72 -3.06 7.25
CA GLY A 67 -12.42 -2.75 6.00
C GLY A 67 -13.94 -2.89 6.02
N ALA A 68 -14.56 -3.35 7.12
CA ALA A 68 -16.01 -3.54 7.21
C ALA A 68 -16.80 -2.24 7.43
N GLU A 69 -16.26 -1.28 8.18
CA GLU A 69 -17.07 -0.19 8.74
C GLU A 69 -17.04 1.15 7.96
N LYS A 70 -16.09 1.37 7.07
CA LYS A 70 -15.98 2.65 6.35
C LYS A 70 -16.08 2.46 4.84
N ARG A 71 -17.23 1.99 4.36
CA ARG A 71 -17.48 1.91 2.91
C ARG A 71 -18.84 2.44 2.57
N SER A 72 -18.86 3.53 1.82
CA SER A 72 -20.03 4.02 1.12
C SER A 72 -19.75 3.91 -0.38
N ASN A 73 -20.37 2.93 -1.04
CA ASN A 73 -20.17 2.76 -2.47
C ASN A 73 -20.89 3.89 -3.24
N ALA A 74 -20.14 4.54 -4.13
CA ALA A 74 -20.70 5.46 -5.08
C ALA A 74 -21.39 4.71 -6.22
N LYS A 75 -22.52 5.22 -6.67
CA LYS A 75 -23.12 4.84 -7.95
C LYS A 75 -22.46 5.64 -9.06
N THR A 76 -22.48 5.13 -10.28
CA THR A 76 -21.86 5.80 -11.44
C THR A 76 -22.32 7.25 -11.60
N GLN A 77 -23.61 7.52 -11.39
CA GLN A 77 -24.19 8.86 -11.52
C GLN A 77 -23.80 9.84 -10.39
N GLU A 78 -23.23 9.34 -9.31
CA GLU A 78 -22.79 10.16 -8.16
C GLU A 78 -21.36 10.66 -8.31
N ILE A 79 -20.60 10.15 -9.30
CA ILE A 79 -19.21 10.51 -9.54
C ILE A 79 -19.18 11.76 -10.46
N PRO A 80 -18.75 12.93 -9.95
CA PRO A 80 -18.78 14.16 -10.74
C PRO A 80 -17.67 14.15 -11.80
N THR A 81 -17.91 14.89 -12.89
CA THR A 81 -16.98 14.99 -14.03
C THR A 81 -15.58 15.45 -13.61
N ASP A 82 -15.47 16.39 -12.67
CA ASP A 82 -14.18 16.89 -12.20
C ASP A 82 -13.35 15.79 -11.50
N LEU A 83 -13.99 14.91 -10.76
CA LEU A 83 -13.29 13.77 -10.14
C LEU A 83 -12.88 12.72 -11.19
N VAL A 84 -13.76 12.44 -12.17
CA VAL A 84 -13.42 11.57 -13.32
C VAL A 84 -12.20 12.12 -14.06
N ASN A 85 -12.24 13.41 -14.39
CA ASN A 85 -11.17 14.09 -15.10
C ASN A 85 -9.85 14.08 -14.30
N ALA A 86 -9.90 14.32 -13.00
CA ALA A 86 -8.73 14.29 -12.12
C ALA A 86 -8.09 12.88 -12.08
N ILE A 87 -8.91 11.82 -11.95
CA ILE A 87 -8.42 10.44 -11.96
C ILE A 87 -7.80 10.10 -13.32
N VAL A 88 -8.49 10.41 -14.40
CA VAL A 88 -8.03 10.10 -15.77
C VAL A 88 -6.74 10.87 -16.08
N ALA A 89 -6.67 12.15 -15.73
CA ALA A 89 -5.49 12.98 -15.96
C ALA A 89 -4.23 12.42 -15.33
N ILE A 90 -4.33 11.95 -14.06
CA ILE A 90 -3.15 11.52 -13.33
C ILE A 90 -2.81 10.04 -13.50
N GLU A 91 -3.82 9.18 -13.64
CA GLU A 91 -3.62 7.73 -13.67
C GLU A 91 -3.58 7.17 -15.09
N ASP A 92 -4.45 7.67 -15.98
CA ASP A 92 -4.61 7.07 -17.32
C ASP A 92 -5.25 8.03 -18.32
N GLN A 93 -4.47 8.99 -18.84
CA GLN A 93 -4.93 10.04 -19.78
C GLN A 93 -5.68 9.51 -21.00
N ARG A 94 -5.38 8.28 -21.40
CA ARG A 94 -5.99 7.63 -22.57
C ARG A 94 -7.05 6.60 -22.19
N PHE A 95 -7.54 6.62 -20.93
CA PHE A 95 -8.50 5.65 -20.39
C PHE A 95 -9.67 5.36 -21.33
N PHE A 96 -10.29 6.39 -21.91
CA PHE A 96 -11.43 6.24 -22.80
C PHE A 96 -11.05 5.76 -24.22
N ASN A 97 -9.75 5.65 -24.54
CA ASN A 97 -9.27 5.38 -25.91
C ASN A 97 -8.66 3.98 -26.09
N HIS A 98 -8.36 3.27 -25.00
CA HIS A 98 -7.82 1.90 -25.07
C HIS A 98 -8.83 0.85 -24.58
N ARG A 99 -8.48 -0.43 -24.71
CA ARG A 99 -9.31 -1.59 -24.30
C ARG A 99 -8.62 -2.44 -23.26
N GLY A 100 -8.49 -1.89 -22.05
CA GLY A 100 -7.87 -2.56 -20.88
C GLY A 100 -6.35 -2.42 -20.81
N VAL A 101 -5.67 -2.30 -21.95
CA VAL A 101 -4.21 -2.11 -22.04
C VAL A 101 -3.91 -0.99 -23.02
N ASP A 102 -3.06 -0.04 -22.65
CA ASP A 102 -2.57 1.01 -23.55
C ASP A 102 -1.18 0.68 -24.09
N VAL A 103 -1.13 0.08 -25.27
CA VAL A 103 0.12 -0.33 -25.93
C VAL A 103 1.01 0.88 -26.27
N ILE A 104 0.40 2.04 -26.60
CA ILE A 104 1.15 3.26 -26.92
C ILE A 104 1.83 3.80 -25.68
N ARG A 105 1.12 3.84 -24.55
CA ARG A 105 1.68 4.25 -23.25
C ARG A 105 2.80 3.31 -22.79
N ILE A 106 2.64 2.00 -22.95
CA ILE A 106 3.68 1.00 -22.62
C ILE A 106 4.93 1.25 -23.47
N ALA A 107 4.78 1.45 -24.79
CA ALA A 107 5.91 1.73 -25.66
C ALA A 107 6.61 3.05 -25.31
N GLY A 108 5.83 4.10 -25.00
CA GLY A 108 6.35 5.40 -24.56
C GLY A 108 7.09 5.31 -23.23
N ALA A 109 6.53 4.62 -22.23
CA ALA A 109 7.18 4.39 -20.93
C ALA A 109 8.48 3.59 -21.09
N PHE A 110 8.50 2.56 -21.94
CA PHE A 110 9.70 1.80 -22.23
C PHE A 110 10.82 2.66 -22.83
N LEU A 111 10.51 3.49 -23.82
CA LEU A 111 11.47 4.42 -24.44
C LEU A 111 11.97 5.47 -23.44
N ASN A 112 11.08 6.06 -22.64
CA ASN A 112 11.45 7.03 -21.60
C ASN A 112 12.36 6.42 -20.53
N ASN A 113 12.05 5.22 -20.06
CA ASN A 113 12.86 4.52 -19.05
C ASN A 113 14.27 4.18 -19.57
N LEU A 114 14.43 3.97 -20.90
CA LEU A 114 15.73 3.75 -21.52
C LEU A 114 16.55 5.05 -21.69
N THR A 115 15.89 6.20 -21.86
CA THR A 115 16.55 7.47 -22.23
C THR A 115 16.73 8.43 -21.06
N SER A 116 15.80 8.48 -20.11
CA SER A 116 15.77 9.49 -19.05
C SER A 116 16.06 8.96 -17.64
N GLY A 117 16.17 7.64 -17.46
CA GLY A 117 16.42 7.01 -16.14
C GLY A 117 15.28 7.18 -15.13
N GLY A 118 14.15 7.76 -15.54
CA GLY A 118 12.94 7.90 -14.72
C GLY A 118 12.03 6.69 -14.89
N LEU A 119 11.45 6.17 -13.80
CA LEU A 119 10.45 5.10 -13.84
C LEU A 119 9.07 5.68 -14.14
N GLN A 120 8.69 5.72 -15.43
CA GLN A 120 7.32 6.09 -15.82
C GLN A 120 6.43 4.85 -15.82
N GLY A 121 5.29 4.92 -15.09
CA GLY A 121 4.31 3.83 -15.02
C GLY A 121 3.51 3.69 -16.31
N GLY A 122 3.48 2.46 -16.86
CA GLY A 122 2.71 2.13 -18.08
C GLY A 122 1.39 1.40 -17.82
N SER A 123 0.96 1.22 -16.56
CA SER A 123 -0.28 0.50 -16.23
C SER A 123 -1.51 1.37 -16.42
N THR A 124 -2.61 0.79 -16.95
CA THR A 124 -3.90 1.44 -17.09
C THR A 124 -4.71 1.38 -15.79
N LEU A 125 -5.78 2.20 -15.69
CA LEU A 125 -6.77 2.12 -14.59
C LEU A 125 -7.39 0.72 -14.48
N ASP A 126 -7.67 0.07 -15.60
CA ASP A 126 -8.16 -1.30 -15.64
C ASP A 126 -7.19 -2.28 -14.97
N GLN A 127 -5.90 -2.17 -15.30
CA GLN A 127 -4.85 -3.01 -14.72
C GLN A 127 -4.66 -2.72 -13.23
N GLN A 128 -4.76 -1.46 -12.81
CA GLN A 128 -4.70 -1.08 -11.40
C GLN A 128 -5.89 -1.65 -10.62
N PHE A 129 -7.11 -1.56 -11.17
CA PHE A 129 -8.30 -2.13 -10.55
C PHE A 129 -8.20 -3.67 -10.45
N ILE A 130 -7.74 -4.34 -11.50
CA ILE A 130 -7.49 -5.79 -11.48
C ILE A 130 -6.43 -6.15 -10.44
N LYS A 131 -5.34 -5.38 -10.35
CA LYS A 131 -4.32 -5.57 -9.31
C LYS A 131 -4.93 -5.50 -7.91
N LEU A 132 -5.69 -4.45 -7.61
CA LEU A 132 -6.36 -4.25 -6.32
C LEU A 132 -7.40 -5.34 -5.99
N THR A 133 -7.89 -6.07 -7.00
CA THR A 133 -8.95 -7.06 -6.83
C THR A 133 -8.41 -8.49 -6.68
N TYR A 134 -7.34 -8.84 -7.40
CA TYR A 134 -6.90 -10.23 -7.54
C TYR A 134 -5.45 -10.49 -7.12
N PHE A 135 -4.65 -9.45 -6.93
CA PHE A 135 -3.21 -9.61 -6.70
C PHE A 135 -2.74 -8.83 -5.46
N SER A 136 -1.59 -9.24 -4.95
CA SER A 136 -0.90 -8.48 -3.90
C SER A 136 -0.46 -7.10 -4.41
N THR A 137 -0.39 -6.13 -3.51
CA THR A 137 0.18 -4.81 -3.79
C THR A 137 1.68 -4.73 -3.49
N SER A 138 2.27 -5.79 -2.89
CA SER A 138 3.70 -5.86 -2.57
C SER A 138 4.59 -5.67 -3.79
N THR A 139 5.72 -4.98 -3.59
CA THR A 139 6.74 -4.76 -4.62
C THR A 139 7.45 -6.06 -5.03
N GLU A 140 7.62 -7.01 -4.12
CA GLU A 140 8.28 -8.29 -4.37
C GLU A 140 7.49 -9.19 -5.33
N ASP A 141 6.19 -8.99 -5.39
CA ASP A 141 5.27 -9.75 -6.25
C ASP A 141 5.13 -9.14 -7.65
N GLN A 142 5.96 -8.16 -8.01
CA GLN A 142 5.97 -7.52 -9.34
C GLN A 142 6.62 -8.40 -10.41
N THR A 143 6.05 -9.58 -10.63
CA THR A 143 6.54 -10.55 -11.61
C THR A 143 5.97 -10.30 -13.01
N LEU A 144 6.70 -10.73 -14.04
CA LEU A 144 6.21 -10.74 -15.43
C LEU A 144 4.90 -11.55 -15.57
N LYS A 145 4.80 -12.67 -14.84
CA LYS A 145 3.58 -13.50 -14.80
C LYS A 145 2.39 -12.66 -14.35
N ARG A 146 2.50 -11.96 -13.21
CA ARG A 146 1.43 -11.10 -12.70
C ARG A 146 1.05 -10.02 -13.72
N LYS A 147 2.03 -9.34 -14.32
CA LYS A 147 1.75 -8.29 -15.32
C LYS A 147 1.01 -8.79 -16.55
N ILE A 148 1.33 -10.00 -17.01
CA ILE A 148 0.58 -10.64 -18.12
C ILE A 148 -0.84 -10.98 -17.68
N GLN A 149 -1.03 -11.49 -16.46
CA GLN A 149 -2.36 -11.80 -15.92
C GLN A 149 -3.20 -10.54 -15.69
N GLU A 150 -2.61 -9.47 -15.13
CA GLU A 150 -3.27 -8.15 -15.01
C GLU A 150 -3.76 -7.65 -16.36
N ALA A 151 -2.90 -7.65 -17.38
CA ALA A 151 -3.25 -7.22 -18.74
C ALA A 151 -4.36 -8.08 -19.35
N TRP A 152 -4.29 -9.38 -19.20
CA TRP A 152 -5.32 -10.31 -19.70
C TRP A 152 -6.68 -10.06 -19.03
N LEU A 153 -6.70 -9.95 -17.70
CA LEU A 153 -7.94 -9.70 -16.95
C LEU A 153 -8.51 -8.31 -17.24
N ALA A 154 -7.67 -7.30 -17.41
CA ALA A 154 -8.08 -5.97 -17.82
C ALA A 154 -8.79 -5.96 -19.19
N MET A 155 -8.25 -6.69 -20.17
CA MET A 155 -8.91 -6.85 -21.48
C MET A 155 -10.25 -7.63 -21.37
N GLN A 156 -10.36 -8.59 -20.45
CA GLN A 156 -11.62 -9.28 -20.22
C GLN A 156 -12.65 -8.41 -19.50
N LEU A 157 -12.19 -7.54 -18.57
CA LEU A 157 -13.02 -6.58 -17.86
C LEU A 157 -13.72 -5.64 -18.86
N GLU A 158 -12.96 -5.06 -19.78
CA GLU A 158 -13.45 -4.18 -20.84
C GLU A 158 -14.43 -4.83 -21.83
N ARG A 159 -14.42 -6.14 -21.95
CA ARG A 159 -15.40 -6.87 -22.76
C ARG A 159 -16.75 -7.03 -22.07
N ARG A 160 -16.80 -6.87 -20.74
CA ARG A 160 -17.98 -7.14 -19.93
C ARG A 160 -18.60 -5.89 -19.34
N TYR A 161 -17.79 -4.84 -19.11
CA TYR A 161 -18.19 -3.62 -18.42
C TYR A 161 -17.82 -2.38 -19.21
N THR A 162 -18.61 -1.34 -19.08
CA THR A 162 -18.33 -0.03 -19.67
C THR A 162 -17.21 0.69 -18.91
N LYS A 163 -16.58 1.66 -19.55
CA LYS A 163 -15.56 2.51 -18.92
C LYS A 163 -16.06 3.18 -17.63
N GLN A 164 -17.30 3.64 -17.64
CA GLN A 164 -17.93 4.25 -16.47
C GLN A 164 -18.12 3.26 -15.31
N GLU A 165 -18.51 2.02 -15.60
CA GLU A 165 -18.62 0.97 -14.58
C GLU A 165 -17.26 0.59 -14.03
N ILE A 166 -16.24 0.45 -14.86
CA ILE A 166 -14.85 0.16 -14.43
C ILE A 166 -14.31 1.26 -13.54
N LEU A 167 -14.51 2.52 -13.94
CA LEU A 167 -14.12 3.67 -13.13
C LEU A 167 -14.87 3.68 -11.79
N THR A 168 -16.17 3.33 -11.79
CA THR A 168 -16.97 3.23 -10.57
C THR A 168 -16.42 2.16 -9.62
N TYR A 169 -16.06 0.99 -10.16
CA TYR A 169 -15.41 -0.06 -9.36
C TYR A 169 -14.09 0.42 -8.78
N TYR A 170 -13.26 1.12 -9.55
CA TYR A 170 -12.00 1.70 -9.08
C TYR A 170 -12.22 2.70 -7.94
N VAL A 171 -13.10 3.68 -8.13
CA VAL A 171 -13.47 4.71 -7.14
C VAL A 171 -13.94 4.09 -5.83
N ASN A 172 -14.65 2.97 -5.88
CA ASN A 172 -15.16 2.25 -4.72
C ASN A 172 -14.12 1.34 -4.05
N LYS A 173 -13.06 0.96 -4.75
CA LYS A 173 -12.07 -0.04 -4.29
C LYS A 173 -10.84 0.57 -3.63
N VAL A 174 -10.39 1.72 -4.09
CA VAL A 174 -9.12 2.33 -3.68
C VAL A 174 -9.06 2.63 -2.19
N TYR A 175 -7.91 2.33 -1.58
CA TYR A 175 -7.61 2.74 -0.21
C TYR A 175 -7.22 4.23 -0.20
N MET A 176 -7.73 4.96 0.79
CA MET A 176 -7.67 6.42 0.85
C MET A 176 -7.07 6.95 2.16
N SER A 177 -6.24 6.16 2.84
CA SER A 177 -5.70 6.45 4.18
C SER A 177 -6.75 6.47 5.30
N ASN A 178 -6.30 6.46 6.56
CA ASN A 178 -7.15 6.54 7.75
C ASN A 178 -8.28 5.51 7.78
N GLY A 179 -8.04 4.30 7.24
CA GLY A 179 -9.04 3.23 7.18
C GLY A 179 -10.20 3.47 6.21
N ASN A 180 -10.12 4.50 5.37
CA ASN A 180 -11.18 4.80 4.40
C ASN A 180 -10.96 4.02 3.10
N TYR A 181 -12.02 3.39 2.62
CA TYR A 181 -12.04 2.69 1.34
C TYR A 181 -13.09 3.30 0.43
N GLY A 182 -12.67 3.62 -0.79
CA GLY A 182 -13.46 4.34 -1.78
C GLY A 182 -13.46 5.85 -1.58
N MET A 183 -13.50 6.56 -2.70
CA MET A 183 -13.41 8.02 -2.71
C MET A 183 -14.67 8.69 -2.13
N LYS A 184 -15.85 8.05 -2.19
CA LYS A 184 -17.05 8.56 -1.54
C LYS A 184 -16.91 8.57 -0.03
N THR A 185 -16.38 7.50 0.53
CA THR A 185 -16.08 7.40 1.96
C THR A 185 -15.07 8.46 2.37
N ALA A 186 -13.99 8.62 1.60
CA ALA A 186 -12.97 9.62 1.86
C ALA A 186 -13.51 11.06 1.78
N ALA A 187 -14.36 11.37 0.79
CA ALA A 187 -15.01 12.67 0.67
C ALA A 187 -15.86 13.01 1.91
N SER A 188 -16.62 12.04 2.39
CA SER A 188 -17.43 12.19 3.61
C SER A 188 -16.55 12.31 4.87
N ALA A 189 -15.52 11.48 4.99
CA ALA A 189 -14.63 11.48 6.16
C ALA A 189 -13.75 12.73 6.24
N TYR A 190 -13.17 13.15 5.12
CA TYR A 190 -12.23 14.27 5.05
C TYR A 190 -12.92 15.63 5.00
N TYR A 191 -14.03 15.73 4.26
CA TYR A 191 -14.66 17.02 3.98
C TYR A 191 -16.11 17.12 4.46
N GLY A 192 -16.72 16.02 4.95
CA GLY A 192 -18.15 15.99 5.27
C GLY A 192 -19.04 16.21 4.06
N LYS A 193 -18.59 15.86 2.84
CA LYS A 193 -19.23 16.16 1.57
C LYS A 193 -19.61 14.90 0.79
N GLU A 194 -20.64 15.03 -0.04
CA GLU A 194 -20.86 14.08 -1.14
C GLU A 194 -19.86 14.36 -2.26
N LEU A 195 -19.60 13.36 -3.13
CA LEU A 195 -18.65 13.50 -4.25
C LEU A 195 -18.95 14.70 -5.15
N LYS A 196 -20.22 14.97 -5.43
CA LYS A 196 -20.67 16.07 -6.30
C LYS A 196 -20.38 17.46 -5.73
N ASP A 197 -20.16 17.58 -4.42
CA ASP A 197 -19.96 18.84 -3.70
C ASP A 197 -18.47 19.14 -3.46
N LEU A 198 -17.59 18.29 -3.96
CA LEU A 198 -16.14 18.50 -3.89
C LEU A 198 -15.71 19.68 -4.77
N SER A 199 -14.79 20.51 -4.26
CA SER A 199 -14.10 21.48 -5.09
C SER A 199 -13.09 20.77 -6.01
N ILE A 200 -12.65 21.45 -7.08
CA ILE A 200 -11.60 20.92 -8.00
C ILE A 200 -10.34 20.55 -7.20
N ALA A 201 -9.92 21.38 -6.25
CA ALA A 201 -8.76 21.10 -5.39
C ALA A 201 -8.95 19.81 -4.55
N GLN A 202 -10.14 19.62 -3.99
CA GLN A 202 -10.48 18.43 -3.19
C GLN A 202 -10.58 17.17 -4.08
N ALA A 203 -11.18 17.28 -5.25
CA ALA A 203 -11.23 16.18 -6.24
C ALA A 203 -9.84 15.78 -6.72
N ALA A 204 -8.96 16.76 -6.98
CA ALA A 204 -7.57 16.51 -7.37
C ALA A 204 -6.76 15.83 -6.25
N LEU A 205 -6.95 16.22 -4.98
CA LEU A 205 -6.31 15.52 -3.87
C LEU A 205 -6.77 14.05 -3.80
N LEU A 206 -8.07 13.80 -3.79
CA LEU A 206 -8.61 12.43 -3.72
C LEU A 206 -8.16 11.58 -4.91
N ALA A 207 -8.07 12.15 -6.11
CA ALA A 207 -7.56 11.45 -7.30
C ALA A 207 -6.05 11.13 -7.19
N GLY A 208 -5.28 11.97 -6.50
CA GLY A 208 -3.84 11.79 -6.34
C GLY A 208 -3.42 10.80 -5.24
N MET A 209 -4.26 10.58 -4.24
CA MET A 209 -3.94 9.76 -3.06
C MET A 209 -3.69 8.27 -3.34
N PRO A 210 -4.42 7.58 -4.24
CA PRO A 210 -4.31 6.12 -4.40
C PRO A 210 -2.91 5.59 -4.72
N GLN A 211 -2.02 6.41 -5.27
CA GLN A 211 -0.63 6.02 -5.56
C GLN A 211 0.15 5.66 -4.28
N ALA A 212 0.00 6.45 -3.22
CA ALA A 212 0.64 6.24 -1.92
C ALA A 212 -0.21 6.88 -0.80
N PRO A 213 -1.35 6.27 -0.41
CA PRO A 213 -2.37 6.93 0.40
C PRO A 213 -1.86 7.49 1.73
N ASN A 214 -1.02 6.75 2.44
CA ASN A 214 -0.46 7.20 3.72
C ASN A 214 0.61 8.30 3.56
N GLN A 215 1.31 8.34 2.41
CA GLN A 215 2.30 9.39 2.12
C GLN A 215 1.64 10.70 1.65
N TYR A 216 0.42 10.61 1.11
CA TYR A 216 -0.36 11.76 0.63
C TYR A 216 -1.56 12.06 1.55
N ASP A 217 -1.47 11.65 2.80
CA ASP A 217 -2.46 11.94 3.82
C ASP A 217 -2.38 13.41 4.24
N PRO A 218 -3.43 14.23 4.02
CA PRO A 218 -3.39 15.66 4.31
C PRO A 218 -3.32 16.00 5.81
N TYR A 219 -3.59 15.04 6.70
CA TYR A 219 -3.49 15.24 8.14
C TYR A 219 -2.08 15.03 8.68
N THR A 220 -1.39 14.03 8.16
CA THR A 220 -0.07 13.62 8.67
C THR A 220 1.08 14.08 7.77
N GLN A 221 0.81 14.31 6.48
CA GLN A 221 1.81 14.68 5.46
C GLN A 221 1.30 15.80 4.52
N PRO A 222 0.88 16.96 5.07
CA PRO A 222 0.20 18.00 4.27
C PRO A 222 1.05 18.53 3.11
N GLU A 223 2.38 18.66 3.28
CA GLU A 223 3.25 19.16 2.19
C GLU A 223 3.37 18.15 1.04
N ALA A 224 3.43 16.86 1.35
CA ALA A 224 3.46 15.81 0.32
C ALA A 224 2.10 15.68 -0.38
N ALA A 225 1.01 15.77 0.37
CA ALA A 225 -0.35 15.81 -0.13
C ALA A 225 -0.57 17.00 -1.07
N GLN A 226 -0.09 18.18 -0.68
CA GLN A 226 -0.17 19.39 -1.51
C GLN A 226 0.60 19.22 -2.82
N ARG A 227 1.86 18.80 -2.75
CA ARG A 227 2.64 18.55 -3.98
C ARG A 227 1.97 17.55 -4.91
N ARG A 228 1.39 16.48 -4.37
CA ARG A 228 0.69 15.46 -5.19
C ARG A 228 -0.57 16.03 -5.83
N ARG A 229 -1.39 16.75 -5.07
CA ARG A 229 -2.57 17.47 -5.58
C ARG A 229 -2.20 18.44 -6.72
N ASP A 230 -1.13 19.20 -6.54
CA ASP A 230 -0.69 20.21 -7.50
C ASP A 230 -0.22 19.58 -8.82
N ILE A 231 0.39 18.39 -8.76
CA ILE A 231 0.69 17.58 -9.94
C ILE A 231 -0.61 17.19 -10.67
N VAL A 232 -1.63 16.70 -9.93
CA VAL A 232 -2.92 16.34 -10.55
C VAL A 232 -3.57 17.55 -11.22
N LEU A 233 -3.58 18.70 -10.56
CA LEU A 233 -4.11 19.96 -11.14
C LEU A 233 -3.35 20.36 -12.40
N GLY A 234 -2.03 20.20 -12.43
CA GLY A 234 -1.21 20.45 -13.62
C GLY A 234 -1.62 19.55 -14.80
N GLU A 235 -1.75 18.24 -14.56
CA GLU A 235 -2.21 17.30 -15.60
C GLU A 235 -3.63 17.61 -16.07
N MET A 236 -4.55 18.02 -15.17
CA MET A 236 -5.89 18.45 -15.56
C MET A 236 -5.88 19.70 -16.45
N LEU A 237 -4.96 20.64 -16.21
CA LEU A 237 -4.80 21.83 -17.05
C LEU A 237 -4.23 21.47 -18.42
N ASP A 238 -3.19 20.62 -18.46
CA ASP A 238 -2.52 20.20 -19.70
C ASP A 238 -3.48 19.41 -20.61
N GLU A 239 -4.32 18.56 -20.03
CA GLU A 239 -5.40 17.83 -20.72
C GLU A 239 -6.64 18.69 -20.99
N LYS A 240 -6.64 19.98 -20.61
CA LYS A 240 -7.73 20.93 -20.82
C LYS A 240 -9.06 20.55 -20.14
N TYR A 241 -8.98 19.80 -19.05
CA TYR A 241 -10.14 19.48 -18.21
C TYR A 241 -10.56 20.65 -17.32
N ILE A 242 -9.62 21.55 -17.00
CA ILE A 242 -9.88 22.80 -16.27
C ILE A 242 -9.26 24.00 -17.01
N THR A 243 -9.82 25.18 -16.78
CA THR A 243 -9.28 26.42 -17.28
C THR A 243 -8.09 26.90 -16.45
N LYS A 244 -7.28 27.82 -16.99
CA LYS A 244 -6.18 28.44 -16.24
C LYS A 244 -6.67 29.16 -14.99
N GLU A 245 -7.82 29.80 -15.02
CA GLU A 245 -8.44 30.48 -13.88
C GLU A 245 -8.83 29.47 -12.78
N GLN A 246 -9.44 28.35 -13.16
CA GLN A 246 -9.78 27.26 -12.23
C GLN A 246 -8.53 26.65 -11.61
N TYR A 247 -7.49 26.43 -12.41
CA TYR A 247 -6.18 25.98 -11.91
C TYR A 247 -5.59 26.93 -10.89
N ASP A 248 -5.50 28.24 -11.21
CA ASP A 248 -4.91 29.23 -10.33
C ASP A 248 -5.67 29.33 -8.99
N THR A 249 -6.99 29.21 -9.03
CA THR A 249 -7.82 29.19 -7.84
C THR A 249 -7.58 27.91 -7.01
N ALA A 250 -7.53 26.74 -7.65
CA ALA A 250 -7.37 25.46 -6.97
C ALA A 250 -5.98 25.32 -6.35
N ILE A 251 -4.92 25.79 -7.01
CA ILE A 251 -3.55 25.70 -6.52
C ILE A 251 -3.29 26.65 -5.35
N ALA A 252 -3.97 27.80 -5.32
CA ALA A 252 -3.90 28.78 -4.22
C ALA A 252 -4.64 28.30 -2.96
N THR A 253 -5.53 27.31 -3.08
CA THR A 253 -6.28 26.77 -1.95
C THR A 253 -5.35 25.86 -1.10
N PRO A 254 -5.21 26.06 0.22
CA PRO A 254 -4.44 25.15 1.06
C PRO A 254 -4.98 23.71 0.98
N VAL A 255 -4.09 22.71 1.01
CA VAL A 255 -4.50 21.28 0.94
C VAL A 255 -5.37 20.86 2.14
N THR A 256 -5.23 21.57 3.25
CA THR A 256 -5.99 21.34 4.48
C THR A 256 -7.34 22.07 4.50
N ASP A 257 -7.66 22.85 3.47
CA ASP A 257 -8.90 23.62 3.42
C ASP A 257 -10.13 22.71 3.41
N GLY A 258 -11.04 22.98 4.35
CA GLY A 258 -12.28 22.23 4.52
C GLY A 258 -12.12 20.87 5.17
N LEU A 259 -10.92 20.45 5.60
CA LEU A 259 -10.75 19.20 6.33
C LEU A 259 -11.55 19.21 7.64
N GLN A 260 -12.32 18.15 7.84
CA GLN A 260 -13.03 17.89 9.08
C GLN A 260 -12.13 17.18 10.09
N PRO A 261 -12.30 17.36 11.39
CA PRO A 261 -11.65 16.50 12.37
C PRO A 261 -11.91 15.04 12.07
N LEU A 262 -10.87 14.23 11.92
CA LEU A 262 -11.03 12.79 11.74
C LEU A 262 -11.77 12.22 12.95
N LYS A 263 -12.92 11.63 12.70
CA LYS A 263 -13.62 10.83 13.72
C LYS A 263 -12.90 9.49 13.80
N ASN A 264 -12.36 9.17 14.98
CA ASN A 264 -11.88 7.82 15.22
C ASN A 264 -13.07 6.86 15.24
N THR A 265 -13.30 6.18 14.14
CA THR A 265 -14.20 5.05 14.01
C THR A 265 -13.35 3.81 13.71
N ALA A 266 -12.24 3.64 14.46
CA ALA A 266 -11.40 2.47 14.29
C ALA A 266 -12.25 1.22 14.51
N ALA A 267 -12.20 0.29 13.56
CA ALA A 267 -12.84 -1.02 13.63
C ALA A 267 -12.20 -1.94 14.70
N TYR A 268 -11.42 -1.35 15.61
CA TYR A 268 -10.68 -2.04 16.66
C TYR A 268 -10.41 -1.08 17.83
N PRO A 269 -10.20 -1.60 19.04
CA PRO A 269 -9.83 -0.80 20.21
C PRO A 269 -8.48 -0.09 20.02
N LEU A 270 -8.36 1.18 20.42
CA LEU A 270 -7.16 2.00 20.26
C LEU A 270 -5.89 1.33 20.80
N TYR A 271 -6.02 0.58 21.89
CA TYR A 271 -4.88 -0.13 22.48
C TYR A 271 -4.29 -1.23 21.57
N MET A 272 -4.99 -1.62 20.50
CA MET A 272 -4.50 -2.58 19.51
C MET A 272 -3.72 -1.94 18.34
N ASP A 273 -3.75 -0.62 18.19
CA ASP A 273 -3.29 0.08 16.99
C ASP A 273 -1.87 -0.31 16.55
N ASN A 274 -0.89 -0.19 17.44
CA ASN A 274 0.50 -0.53 17.13
C ASN A 274 0.69 -2.03 16.86
N TYR A 275 0.03 -2.89 17.64
CA TYR A 275 0.10 -4.33 17.41
C TYR A 275 -0.46 -4.72 16.04
N LEU A 276 -1.60 -4.14 15.67
CA LEU A 276 -2.23 -4.39 14.36
C LEU A 276 -1.38 -3.87 13.20
N LYS A 277 -0.66 -2.75 13.39
CA LYS A 277 0.29 -2.26 12.39
C LYS A 277 1.33 -3.33 12.05
N GLU A 278 1.99 -3.90 13.07
CA GLU A 278 2.99 -4.95 12.87
C GLU A 278 2.38 -6.21 12.23
N VAL A 279 1.15 -6.59 12.62
CA VAL A 279 0.45 -7.71 12.00
C VAL A 279 0.21 -7.47 10.50
N ILE A 280 -0.19 -6.25 10.12
CA ILE A 280 -0.41 -5.89 8.71
C ILE A 280 0.90 -5.98 7.93
N GLU A 281 1.97 -5.41 8.47
CA GLU A 281 3.30 -5.41 7.84
C GLU A 281 3.88 -6.83 7.74
N GLU A 282 3.81 -7.63 8.81
CA GLU A 282 4.28 -9.02 8.82
C GLU A 282 3.52 -9.91 7.82
N VAL A 283 2.21 -9.75 7.71
CA VAL A 283 1.41 -10.51 6.73
C VAL A 283 1.79 -10.09 5.31
N GLU A 284 1.95 -8.79 5.06
CA GLU A 284 2.36 -8.30 3.74
C GLU A 284 3.75 -8.81 3.36
N GLU A 285 4.71 -8.75 4.28
CA GLU A 285 6.08 -9.28 4.07
C GLU A 285 6.07 -10.78 3.78
N LYS A 286 5.33 -11.57 4.55
CA LYS A 286 5.35 -13.04 4.43
C LYS A 286 4.50 -13.58 3.29
N THR A 287 3.44 -12.90 2.90
CA THR A 287 2.45 -13.42 1.96
C THR A 287 2.32 -12.61 0.68
N GLY A 288 2.84 -11.39 0.66
CA GLY A 288 2.63 -10.42 -0.40
C GLY A 288 1.20 -9.84 -0.45
N TYR A 289 0.31 -10.18 0.49
CA TYR A 289 -1.05 -9.69 0.55
C TYR A 289 -1.21 -8.59 1.59
N ASN A 290 -1.77 -7.47 1.18
CA ASN A 290 -2.11 -6.39 2.08
C ASN A 290 -3.48 -6.64 2.74
N LEU A 291 -3.51 -6.73 4.08
CA LEU A 291 -4.72 -7.00 4.86
C LEU A 291 -5.79 -5.91 4.71
N LEU A 292 -5.39 -4.70 4.38
CA LEU A 292 -6.33 -3.61 4.18
C LEU A 292 -7.11 -3.73 2.85
N THR A 293 -6.60 -4.52 1.90
CA THR A 293 -7.19 -4.67 0.56
C THR A 293 -7.61 -6.09 0.22
N THR A 294 -7.16 -7.08 1.00
CA THR A 294 -7.40 -8.51 0.74
C THR A 294 -8.15 -9.11 1.92
N GLY A 295 -9.35 -9.66 1.69
CA GLY A 295 -10.14 -10.29 2.76
C GLY A 295 -9.48 -11.57 3.27
N MET A 296 -8.89 -11.51 4.46
CA MET A 296 -8.19 -12.63 5.10
C MET A 296 -8.68 -12.84 6.53
N SER A 297 -8.53 -14.05 7.05
CA SER A 297 -8.64 -14.34 8.47
C SER A 297 -7.23 -14.57 9.03
N VAL A 298 -6.80 -13.70 9.95
CA VAL A 298 -5.46 -13.75 10.56
C VAL A 298 -5.60 -14.07 12.04
N TYR A 299 -4.92 -15.11 12.48
CA TYR A 299 -4.86 -15.51 13.88
C TYR A 299 -3.51 -15.10 14.45
N THR A 300 -3.55 -14.21 15.42
CA THR A 300 -2.35 -13.63 16.04
C THR A 300 -2.02 -14.31 17.36
N ASN A 301 -0.88 -13.94 17.93
CA ASN A 301 -0.47 -14.41 19.26
C ASN A 301 -0.81 -13.39 20.37
N VAL A 302 -1.51 -12.28 20.02
CA VAL A 302 -1.82 -11.25 21.01
C VAL A 302 -2.68 -11.80 22.15
N ASP A 303 -2.29 -11.50 23.37
CA ASP A 303 -3.13 -11.62 24.55
C ASP A 303 -3.87 -10.29 24.75
N SER A 304 -5.16 -10.28 24.42
CA SER A 304 -5.97 -9.06 24.49
C SER A 304 -5.98 -8.43 25.88
N ALA A 305 -5.93 -9.23 26.93
CA ALA A 305 -5.90 -8.73 28.31
C ALA A 305 -4.54 -8.12 28.66
N ALA A 306 -3.44 -8.78 28.27
CA ALA A 306 -2.08 -8.25 28.47
C ALA A 306 -1.87 -6.95 27.67
N GLN A 307 -2.37 -6.89 26.45
CA GLN A 307 -2.30 -5.71 25.59
C GLN A 307 -3.07 -4.52 26.19
N GLN A 308 -4.28 -4.75 26.69
CA GLN A 308 -5.06 -3.73 27.35
C GLN A 308 -4.42 -3.27 28.66
N GLN A 309 -3.86 -4.19 29.44
CA GLN A 309 -3.16 -3.85 30.67
C GLN A 309 -1.91 -3.00 30.40
N LEU A 310 -1.13 -3.34 29.36
CA LEU A 310 0.01 -2.54 28.94
C LEU A 310 -0.42 -1.11 28.56
N TRP A 311 -1.53 -0.97 27.83
CA TRP A 311 -2.09 0.33 27.48
C TRP A 311 -2.51 1.13 28.74
N ASN A 312 -3.16 0.49 29.72
CA ASN A 312 -3.56 1.14 30.97
C ASN A 312 -2.33 1.64 31.76
N ILE A 313 -1.26 0.82 31.84
CA ILE A 313 0.00 1.22 32.49
C ILE A 313 0.57 2.49 31.85
N TYR A 314 0.47 2.65 30.52
CA TYR A 314 1.07 3.76 29.79
C TYR A 314 0.21 5.02 29.78
N ASN A 315 -1.11 4.88 29.78
CA ASN A 315 -2.04 5.97 29.49
C ASN A 315 -2.92 6.38 30.69
N THR A 316 -2.66 5.78 31.88
CA THR A 316 -3.30 6.16 33.15
C THR A 316 -2.25 6.33 34.24
N ASP A 317 -2.58 7.06 35.30
CA ASP A 317 -1.72 7.24 36.47
C ASP A 317 -1.94 6.14 37.53
N GLU A 318 -2.67 5.08 37.19
CA GLU A 318 -3.03 4.01 38.16
C GLU A 318 -1.81 3.18 38.60
N PHE A 319 -0.88 2.95 37.67
CA PHE A 319 0.27 2.04 37.91
C PHE A 319 1.60 2.81 37.95
N VAL A 320 1.78 3.80 37.08
CA VAL A 320 3.01 4.57 36.94
C VAL A 320 2.67 6.03 36.74
N TYR A 321 3.26 6.90 37.55
CA TYR A 321 3.18 8.32 37.37
C TYR A 321 4.26 8.78 36.38
N TYR A 322 3.85 9.42 35.29
CA TYR A 322 4.75 9.98 34.28
C TYR A 322 4.92 11.48 34.49
N PRO A 323 6.14 12.05 34.26
CA PRO A 323 6.42 13.45 34.56
C PRO A 323 5.60 14.44 33.74
N ASP A 324 5.23 14.06 32.51
CA ASP A 324 4.43 14.89 31.60
C ASP A 324 3.83 14.03 30.45
N ASN A 325 3.11 14.67 29.55
CA ASN A 325 2.50 14.03 28.37
C ASN A 325 3.47 13.89 27.17
N ILE A 326 4.66 14.49 27.24
CA ILE A 326 5.70 14.42 26.19
C ILE A 326 6.57 13.17 26.40
N PHE A 327 6.73 12.74 27.65
CA PHE A 327 7.51 11.55 28.00
C PHE A 327 6.91 10.31 27.33
N GLN A 328 7.71 9.66 26.49
CA GLN A 328 7.27 8.50 25.71
C GLN A 328 7.86 7.21 26.25
N VAL A 329 7.07 6.14 26.15
CA VAL A 329 7.45 4.77 26.53
C VAL A 329 6.96 3.83 25.44
N ALA A 330 7.76 2.84 25.12
CA ALA A 330 7.39 1.76 24.20
C ALA A 330 7.86 0.42 24.78
N SER A 331 7.11 -0.66 24.55
CA SER A 331 7.45 -2.00 25.01
C SER A 331 6.92 -3.08 24.10
N THR A 332 7.67 -4.17 24.04
CA THR A 332 7.25 -5.46 23.46
C THR A 332 7.30 -6.51 24.56
N ILE A 333 6.21 -7.26 24.74
CA ILE A 333 6.11 -8.38 25.67
C ILE A 333 6.15 -9.67 24.87
N VAL A 334 7.11 -10.52 25.22
CA VAL A 334 7.36 -11.80 24.53
C VAL A 334 7.13 -12.94 25.49
N ASP A 335 6.42 -13.96 25.06
CA ASP A 335 6.32 -15.24 25.79
C ASP A 335 7.65 -15.97 25.65
N VAL A 336 8.36 -16.10 26.76
CA VAL A 336 9.70 -16.70 26.81
C VAL A 336 9.71 -18.20 26.49
N SER A 337 8.56 -18.86 26.56
CA SER A 337 8.45 -20.29 26.27
C SER A 337 8.51 -20.60 24.78
N ASN A 338 8.12 -19.65 23.92
CA ASN A 338 7.96 -19.87 22.50
C ASN A 338 8.41 -18.71 21.60
N GLY A 339 8.83 -17.57 22.19
CA GLY A 339 9.31 -16.39 21.46
C GLY A 339 8.22 -15.53 20.80
N LYS A 340 6.94 -15.77 21.09
CA LYS A 340 5.82 -15.05 20.47
C LYS A 340 5.59 -13.72 21.14
N VAL A 341 5.35 -12.67 20.33
CA VAL A 341 4.94 -11.35 20.82
C VAL A 341 3.47 -11.43 21.23
N ILE A 342 3.20 -11.23 22.52
CA ILE A 342 1.86 -11.32 23.10
C ILE A 342 1.24 -9.96 23.40
N ALA A 343 2.04 -8.91 23.52
CA ALA A 343 1.59 -7.52 23.59
C ALA A 343 2.68 -6.58 23.10
N GLN A 344 2.29 -5.46 22.49
CA GLN A 344 3.21 -4.44 22.06
C GLN A 344 2.53 -3.08 22.00
N LEU A 345 3.17 -2.07 22.55
CA LEU A 345 2.70 -0.68 22.48
C LEU A 345 3.86 0.24 22.15
N GLY A 346 3.67 1.08 21.12
CA GLY A 346 4.72 1.90 20.54
C GLY A 346 4.85 3.31 21.12
N ALA A 347 3.84 3.80 21.84
CA ALA A 347 3.88 5.13 22.44
C ALA A 347 2.78 5.34 23.49
N ARG A 348 2.95 6.35 24.35
CA ARG A 348 1.90 6.93 25.18
C ARG A 348 1.14 8.02 24.43
N ASN A 349 -0.09 8.29 24.83
CA ASN A 349 -0.89 9.42 24.37
C ASN A 349 -0.95 9.51 22.84
N GLN A 350 -1.06 8.36 22.16
CA GLN A 350 -1.23 8.35 20.71
C GLN A 350 -2.46 9.15 20.31
N ALA A 351 -2.32 9.92 19.24
CA ALA A 351 -3.44 10.69 18.71
C ALA A 351 -4.58 9.74 18.30
N THR A 352 -5.77 9.96 18.83
CA THR A 352 -6.94 9.10 18.61
C THR A 352 -7.49 9.19 17.18
N ASN A 353 -7.01 10.13 16.39
CA ASN A 353 -7.41 10.37 15.00
C ASN A 353 -6.45 9.77 13.97
N VAL A 354 -5.37 9.11 14.42
CA VAL A 354 -4.40 8.43 13.55
C VAL A 354 -4.56 6.93 13.71
N SER A 355 -4.71 6.20 12.61
CA SER A 355 -4.67 4.73 12.58
C SER A 355 -3.29 4.27 12.16
N PHE A 356 -2.79 3.20 12.80
CA PHE A 356 -1.49 2.60 12.53
C PHE A 356 -0.34 3.61 12.73
N GLY A 357 -0.38 4.29 13.88
CA GLY A 357 0.60 5.30 14.28
C GLY A 357 2.02 4.74 14.40
N VAL A 358 2.99 5.66 14.58
CA VAL A 358 4.40 5.28 14.75
C VAL A 358 4.58 4.33 15.93
N ASN A 359 5.19 3.19 15.69
CA ASN A 359 5.51 2.18 16.72
C ASN A 359 6.97 2.30 17.16
N GLN A 360 7.24 3.09 18.20
CA GLN A 360 8.59 3.31 18.70
C GLN A 360 9.22 2.05 19.34
N ALA A 361 8.45 0.96 19.53
CA ALA A 361 8.99 -0.31 20.00
C ALA A 361 9.84 -1.01 18.93
N VAL A 362 9.60 -0.72 17.64
CA VAL A 362 10.30 -1.32 16.48
C VAL A 362 10.88 -0.25 15.54
N GLU A 363 10.23 0.91 15.41
CA GLU A 363 10.67 2.02 14.57
C GLU A 363 11.45 3.03 15.42
N THR A 364 12.72 2.78 15.70
CA THR A 364 13.57 3.70 16.45
C THR A 364 14.91 3.95 15.75
N ASN A 365 15.40 5.17 15.86
CA ASN A 365 16.72 5.58 15.41
C ASN A 365 17.63 6.00 16.58
N ARG A 366 17.28 5.65 17.81
CA ARG A 366 18.04 5.97 19.01
C ARG A 366 19.15 4.95 19.25
N ASP A 367 20.23 5.40 19.88
CA ASP A 367 21.31 4.55 20.36
C ASP A 367 20.81 3.57 21.42
N PHE A 368 21.14 2.29 21.24
CA PHE A 368 20.77 1.21 22.18
C PHE A 368 21.63 1.23 23.45
N GLY A 369 22.84 1.74 23.34
CA GLY A 369 23.79 1.77 24.45
C GLY A 369 24.01 0.38 25.08
N SER A 370 24.09 0.34 26.41
CA SER A 370 24.33 -0.90 27.16
C SER A 370 23.21 -1.93 27.10
N THR A 371 22.04 -1.60 26.56
CA THR A 371 20.94 -2.54 26.37
C THR A 371 21.26 -3.65 25.35
N MET A 372 22.30 -3.43 24.51
CA MET A 372 22.77 -4.46 23.58
C MET A 372 23.62 -5.56 24.23
N LYS A 373 24.18 -5.34 25.42
CA LYS A 373 25.08 -6.31 26.09
C LYS A 373 24.52 -7.72 26.25
N PRO A 374 23.21 -7.93 26.54
CA PRO A 374 22.65 -9.28 26.56
C PRO A 374 22.86 -10.03 25.25
N ILE A 375 22.78 -9.33 24.11
CA ILE A 375 22.92 -9.92 22.78
C ILE A 375 24.38 -9.99 22.34
N THR A 376 25.15 -8.91 22.54
CA THR A 376 26.51 -8.81 22.01
C THR A 376 27.55 -9.46 22.89
N ASP A 377 27.35 -9.45 24.20
CA ASP A 377 28.35 -9.88 25.18
C ASP A 377 27.94 -11.20 25.87
N TYR A 378 26.77 -11.24 26.52
CA TYR A 378 26.39 -12.36 27.38
C TYR A 378 25.89 -13.58 26.58
N ALA A 379 25.06 -13.40 25.57
CA ALA A 379 24.56 -14.54 24.79
C ALA A 379 25.69 -15.28 24.05
N PRO A 380 26.66 -14.61 23.39
CA PRO A 380 27.84 -15.28 22.82
C PRO A 380 28.71 -15.97 23.87
N ALA A 381 28.89 -15.36 25.06
CA ALA A 381 29.67 -15.93 26.13
C ALA A 381 29.07 -17.24 26.65
N LEU A 382 27.73 -17.27 26.86
CA LEU A 382 26.98 -18.49 27.19
C LEU A 382 27.06 -19.53 26.07
N LYS A 383 26.83 -19.10 24.81
CA LYS A 383 26.86 -20.01 23.64
C LYS A 383 28.23 -20.68 23.46
N ASN A 384 29.31 -19.96 23.73
CA ASN A 384 30.68 -20.45 23.59
C ASN A 384 31.24 -21.10 24.87
N GLY A 385 30.43 -21.25 25.89
CA GLY A 385 30.83 -21.90 27.13
C GLY A 385 31.81 -21.10 28.02
N VAL A 386 31.93 -19.79 27.79
CA VAL A 386 32.68 -18.88 28.67
C VAL A 386 31.96 -18.75 30.02
N TYR A 387 30.63 -18.71 29.96
CA TYR A 387 29.73 -18.83 31.11
C TYR A 387 28.83 -20.05 30.92
N THR A 388 28.45 -20.67 32.03
CA THR A 388 27.55 -21.83 32.04
C THR A 388 26.13 -21.45 32.43
N SER A 389 25.95 -20.30 33.04
CA SER A 389 24.69 -19.81 33.57
C SER A 389 24.68 -18.27 33.62
N THR A 390 23.49 -17.68 33.58
CA THR A 390 23.28 -16.27 33.92
C THR A 390 23.52 -15.93 35.40
N ALA A 391 23.71 -16.97 36.24
CA ALA A 391 24.06 -16.84 37.67
C ALA A 391 25.59 -16.88 37.91
N ASP A 392 26.39 -17.06 36.85
CA ASP A 392 27.85 -17.07 37.01
C ASP A 392 28.33 -15.67 37.44
N THR A 393 29.30 -15.65 38.34
CA THR A 393 29.87 -14.41 38.88
C THR A 393 31.20 -14.07 38.21
N ILE A 394 31.44 -12.78 38.03
CA ILE A 394 32.69 -12.23 37.52
C ILE A 394 33.40 -11.53 38.69
N VAL A 395 34.70 -11.77 38.82
CA VAL A 395 35.52 -11.03 39.78
C VAL A 395 35.80 -9.63 39.22
N ASP A 396 35.31 -8.61 39.90
CA ASP A 396 35.64 -7.22 39.60
C ASP A 396 37.00 -6.91 40.24
N GLY A 397 38.04 -6.93 39.45
CA GLY A 397 39.41 -6.72 39.88
C GLY A 397 40.32 -6.21 38.74
N PRO A 398 41.57 -5.80 39.02
CA PRO A 398 42.50 -5.33 38.03
C PRO A 398 42.71 -6.39 36.95
N TYR A 399 42.47 -6.04 35.69
CA TYR A 399 42.74 -6.88 34.52
C TYR A 399 44.09 -6.48 33.91
N ASN A 400 44.96 -7.46 33.72
CA ASN A 400 46.13 -7.29 32.88
C ASN A 400 45.82 -7.80 31.49
N TYR A 401 45.92 -6.91 30.49
CA TYR A 401 45.77 -7.25 29.06
C TYR A 401 47.04 -7.96 28.54
#